data_64d1debfa664eeb930b1776311bfbba9
#
_entry.id   64d1debfa664eeb930b1776311bfbba9
#
_cell.length_a   1.000
_cell.length_b   1.000
_cell.length_c   1.000
_cell.angle_alpha   90.00
_cell.angle_beta   90.00
_cell.angle_gamma   90.00
#
_symmetry.space_group_name_H-M   'P 1'
#
loop_
_entity.id
_entity.type
_entity.pdbx_description
1 polymer ?
#
loop_
_entity_poly.entity_id
_entity_poly.type
_entity_poly.pdbx_seq_one_letter_code
_entity_poly.pdbx_strand_id
1 'polypeptide(L)'
;MADNACTAPAAGTANALTGRPEWPAWIERKRIDDALTAEAYEKAGPTCRAAIKTATAMFMRYDAPAREVVHEERTDPSSGFWRSRTVFPAPWAVVAFTPEYTAAARLLGAVMPAIITGVPLIAAVCVGGIPSEPLLTALDLAGIEDIFSLSDVELSALLEETQPGPGRLVLLHTGRLDTLRLQARGLHVP
;
A
#
# COMPACT_ATOMS: atom_id res chain seq x y z
N MET A 1 -22.98 -42.48 -22.40
CA MET A 1 -22.16 -41.37 -22.88
C MET A 1 -22.85 -40.11 -22.38
N ALA A 2 -22.38 -39.57 -21.27
CA ALA A 2 -22.92 -38.35 -20.68
C ALA A 2 -21.88 -37.27 -20.89
N ASP A 3 -22.20 -36.29 -21.74
CA ASP A 3 -21.42 -35.07 -21.95
C ASP A 3 -21.42 -34.23 -20.66
N ASN A 4 -20.33 -34.29 -19.94
CA ASN A 4 -20.07 -33.41 -18.82
C ASN A 4 -19.33 -32.16 -19.36
N ALA A 5 -20.11 -31.26 -19.96
CA ALA A 5 -19.64 -29.94 -20.31
C ALA A 5 -19.30 -29.17 -19.01
N CYS A 6 -18.01 -29.16 -18.63
CA CYS A 6 -17.50 -28.31 -17.58
C CYS A 6 -17.64 -26.85 -18.04
N THR A 7 -18.71 -26.21 -17.61
CA THR A 7 -18.94 -24.79 -17.85
C THR A 7 -17.88 -24.01 -17.08
N ALA A 8 -16.93 -23.39 -17.79
CA ALA A 8 -15.98 -22.47 -17.21
C ALA A 8 -16.74 -21.37 -16.45
N PRO A 9 -16.35 -21.02 -15.22
CA PRO A 9 -16.95 -19.89 -14.52
C PRO A 9 -16.75 -18.64 -15.39
N ALA A 10 -17.84 -17.95 -15.65
CA ALA A 10 -17.88 -16.70 -16.39
C ALA A 10 -16.78 -15.77 -15.83
N ALA A 11 -16.02 -15.16 -16.72
CA ALA A 11 -15.05 -14.10 -16.40
C ALA A 11 -15.78 -13.06 -15.55
N GLY A 12 -15.57 -13.16 -14.23
CA GLY A 12 -16.18 -12.28 -13.24
C GLY A 12 -15.73 -10.85 -13.52
N THR A 13 -16.64 -10.06 -13.99
CA THR A 13 -16.78 -8.61 -13.91
C THR A 13 -15.48 -7.82 -13.61
N ALA A 14 -14.65 -7.66 -14.63
CA ALA A 14 -13.61 -6.63 -14.67
C ALA A 14 -14.21 -5.21 -14.86
N ASN A 15 -15.50 -5.02 -14.66
CA ASN A 15 -16.22 -3.83 -15.13
C ASN A 15 -16.81 -2.96 -14.00
N ALA A 16 -16.25 -2.97 -12.80
CA ALA A 16 -16.75 -2.15 -11.68
C ALA A 16 -15.85 -0.98 -11.27
N LEU A 17 -14.76 -0.67 -12.00
CA LEU A 17 -13.80 0.37 -11.59
C LEU A 17 -13.77 1.53 -12.62
N THR A 18 -14.90 2.19 -12.86
CA THR A 18 -14.97 3.36 -13.76
C THR A 18 -14.62 4.68 -13.05
N GLY A 19 -14.39 4.68 -11.75
CA GLY A 19 -13.97 5.85 -10.99
C GLY A 19 -12.46 5.85 -10.69
N ARG A 20 -11.80 7.00 -10.81
CA ARG A 20 -10.45 7.18 -10.24
C ARG A 20 -10.56 7.03 -8.73
N PRO A 21 -9.70 6.23 -8.07
CA PRO A 21 -9.73 6.14 -6.62
C PRO A 21 -9.39 7.50 -6.00
N GLU A 22 -10.14 7.89 -4.98
CA GLU A 22 -9.96 9.14 -4.25
C GLU A 22 -10.12 8.87 -2.75
N TRP A 23 -9.38 9.62 -1.94
CA TRP A 23 -9.57 9.58 -0.50
C TRP A 23 -10.89 10.28 -0.12
N PRO A 24 -11.55 9.86 0.97
CA PRO A 24 -12.70 10.59 1.52
C PRO A 24 -12.35 12.04 1.83
N ALA A 25 -13.23 12.98 1.49
CA ALA A 25 -12.93 14.41 1.62
C ALA A 25 -12.57 14.89 3.03
N TRP A 26 -13.03 14.18 4.07
CA TRP A 26 -12.75 14.53 5.47
C TRP A 26 -11.28 14.34 5.86
N ILE A 27 -10.51 13.46 5.14
CA ILE A 27 -9.14 13.13 5.51
C ILE A 27 -8.17 14.31 5.26
N GLU A 28 -8.51 15.24 4.35
CA GLU A 28 -7.65 16.39 4.06
C GLU A 28 -7.33 17.23 5.30
N ARG A 29 -8.25 17.30 6.25
CA ARG A 29 -8.05 18.00 7.53
C ARG A 29 -7.08 17.28 8.48
N LYS A 30 -6.69 16.06 8.14
CA LYS A 30 -5.78 15.19 8.89
C LYS A 30 -4.42 15.04 8.22
N ARG A 31 -4.23 15.71 7.09
CA ARG A 31 -2.95 15.74 6.37
C ARG A 31 -1.88 16.39 7.26
N ILE A 32 -0.73 15.77 7.28
CA ILE A 32 0.46 16.34 7.92
C ILE A 32 0.90 17.54 7.09
N ASP A 33 1.22 18.65 7.76
CA ASP A 33 1.67 19.89 7.13
C ASP A 33 3.01 19.65 6.40
N ASP A 34 3.09 20.09 5.15
CA ASP A 34 4.29 20.00 4.33
C ASP A 34 5.49 20.71 5.00
N ALA A 35 5.24 21.73 5.81
CA ALA A 35 6.27 22.40 6.60
C ALA A 35 6.95 21.46 7.59
N LEU A 36 6.23 20.52 8.21
CA LEU A 36 6.80 19.50 9.10
C LEU A 36 7.68 18.52 8.34
N THR A 37 7.27 18.14 7.14
CA THR A 37 8.03 17.25 6.27
C THR A 37 9.32 17.91 5.79
N ALA A 38 9.24 19.18 5.38
CA ALA A 38 10.41 19.98 5.00
C ALA A 38 11.38 20.17 6.18
N GLU A 39 10.86 20.49 7.37
CA GLU A 39 11.68 20.61 8.58
C GLU A 39 12.39 19.29 8.93
N ALA A 40 11.69 18.15 8.84
CA ALA A 40 12.28 16.84 9.07
C ALA A 40 13.40 16.53 8.06
N TYR A 41 13.20 16.90 6.79
CA TYR A 41 14.24 16.74 5.76
C TYR A 41 15.49 17.57 6.06
N GLU A 42 15.34 18.83 6.47
CA GLU A 42 16.48 19.69 6.82
C GLU A 42 17.23 19.19 8.06
N LYS A 43 16.51 18.68 9.06
CA LYS A 43 17.10 18.09 10.27
C LYS A 43 17.80 16.75 9.99
N ALA A 44 17.35 16.01 9.00
CA ALA A 44 17.98 14.76 8.62
C ALA A 44 19.40 15.01 8.10
N GLY A 45 20.38 14.46 8.77
CA GLY A 45 21.80 14.60 8.38
C GLY A 45 22.05 13.97 6.99
N PRO A 46 23.11 14.41 6.29
CA PRO A 46 23.41 13.94 4.93
C PRO A 46 23.60 12.42 4.84
N THR A 47 24.14 11.80 5.87
CA THR A 47 24.30 10.33 5.93
C THR A 47 22.94 9.62 5.98
N CYS A 48 21.97 10.15 6.75
CA CYS A 48 20.63 9.59 6.82
C CYS A 48 19.92 9.69 5.46
N ARG A 49 19.97 10.88 4.84
CA ARG A 49 19.39 11.09 3.51
C ARG A 49 20.04 10.20 2.44
N ALA A 50 21.37 10.02 2.49
CA ALA A 50 22.08 9.13 1.59
C ALA A 50 21.66 7.67 1.77
N ALA A 51 21.51 7.20 3.00
CA ALA A 51 21.05 5.84 3.32
C ALA A 51 19.63 5.59 2.80
N ILE A 52 18.70 6.54 3.00
CA ILE A 52 17.33 6.48 2.50
C ILE A 52 17.31 6.40 0.97
N LYS A 53 18.06 7.29 0.27
CA LYS A 53 18.15 7.28 -1.20
C LYS A 53 18.74 5.98 -1.73
N THR A 54 19.75 5.43 -1.06
CA THR A 54 20.33 4.13 -1.42
C THR A 54 19.31 3.00 -1.27
N ALA A 55 18.57 2.96 -0.15
CA ALA A 55 17.51 1.98 0.05
C ALA A 55 16.42 2.09 -1.01
N THR A 56 15.96 3.30 -1.34
CA THR A 56 14.98 3.54 -2.41
C THR A 56 15.49 3.01 -3.75
N ALA A 57 16.75 3.30 -4.12
CA ALA A 57 17.34 2.82 -5.36
C ALA A 57 17.44 1.28 -5.40
N MET A 58 17.73 0.65 -4.26
CA MET A 58 17.76 -0.82 -4.16
C MET A 58 16.37 -1.41 -4.40
N PHE A 59 15.32 -0.90 -3.76
CA PHE A 59 13.94 -1.36 -4.01
C PHE A 59 13.54 -1.18 -5.46
N MET A 60 13.81 0.00 -6.04
CA MET A 60 13.55 0.25 -7.46
C MET A 60 14.21 -0.78 -8.37
N ARG A 61 15.42 -1.20 -8.05
CA ARG A 61 16.15 -2.21 -8.85
C ARG A 61 15.57 -3.62 -8.71
N TYR A 62 15.23 -4.04 -7.47
CA TYR A 62 14.79 -5.41 -7.21
C TYR A 62 13.33 -5.65 -7.59
N ASP A 63 12.47 -4.65 -7.42
CA ASP A 63 11.04 -4.77 -7.65
C ASP A 63 10.57 -4.22 -9.01
N ALA A 64 11.49 -3.65 -9.81
CA ALA A 64 11.17 -3.10 -11.13
C ALA A 64 10.38 -4.06 -12.07
N PRO A 65 10.63 -5.38 -12.05
CA PRO A 65 9.85 -6.32 -12.87
C PRO A 65 8.37 -6.43 -12.49
N ALA A 66 7.98 -5.96 -11.29
CA ALA A 66 6.59 -6.01 -10.82
C ALA A 66 5.68 -4.94 -11.46
N ARG A 67 6.21 -4.08 -12.32
CA ARG A 67 5.49 -2.94 -12.93
C ARG A 67 4.46 -3.31 -13.99
N GLU A 68 4.51 -4.53 -14.50
CA GLU A 68 3.65 -4.95 -15.61
C GLU A 68 2.40 -5.66 -15.10
N VAL A 69 1.25 -5.35 -15.72
CA VAL A 69 0.07 -6.20 -15.64
C VAL A 69 0.42 -7.50 -16.34
N VAL A 70 0.56 -8.57 -15.57
CA VAL A 70 0.92 -9.88 -16.11
C VAL A 70 -0.35 -10.70 -16.26
N HIS A 71 -0.64 -11.11 -17.51
CA HIS A 71 -1.59 -12.15 -17.81
C HIS A 71 -0.82 -13.35 -18.36
N GLU A 72 -0.73 -14.41 -17.57
CA GLU A 72 -0.01 -15.64 -17.92
C GLU A 72 -1.00 -16.80 -18.01
N GLU A 73 -1.04 -17.45 -19.17
CA GLU A 73 -1.77 -18.69 -19.37
C GLU A 73 -0.77 -19.81 -19.63
N ARG A 74 -0.89 -20.88 -18.90
CA ARG A 74 -0.04 -22.05 -19.06
C ARG A 74 -0.89 -23.33 -19.08
N THR A 75 -0.72 -24.10 -20.15
CA THR A 75 -1.27 -25.44 -20.26
C THR A 75 -0.13 -26.45 -20.10
N ASP A 76 -0.31 -27.42 -19.23
CA ASP A 76 0.60 -28.57 -19.12
C ASP A 76 0.07 -29.67 -20.04
N PRO A 77 0.76 -29.97 -21.19
CA PRO A 77 0.29 -30.96 -22.12
C PRO A 77 0.27 -32.39 -21.56
N SER A 78 1.09 -32.66 -20.54
CA SER A 78 1.24 -34.00 -19.96
C SER A 78 0.09 -34.35 -19.00
N SER A 79 -0.41 -33.35 -18.28
CA SER A 79 -1.47 -33.54 -17.28
C SER A 79 -2.83 -33.00 -17.74
N GLY A 80 -2.87 -32.19 -18.80
CA GLY A 80 -4.06 -31.49 -19.25
C GLY A 80 -4.52 -30.36 -18.34
N PHE A 81 -3.72 -30.01 -17.31
CA PHE A 81 -4.05 -28.88 -16.44
C PHE A 81 -3.83 -27.54 -17.15
N TRP A 82 -4.81 -26.67 -16.99
CA TRP A 82 -4.73 -25.29 -17.41
C TRP A 82 -4.63 -24.39 -16.18
N ARG A 83 -3.73 -23.40 -16.24
CA ARG A 83 -3.52 -22.38 -15.21
C ARG A 83 -3.52 -21.00 -15.84
N SER A 84 -4.38 -20.12 -15.32
CA SER A 84 -4.34 -18.69 -15.62
C SER A 84 -3.91 -17.91 -14.37
N ARG A 85 -3.06 -16.92 -14.56
CA ARG A 85 -2.63 -15.98 -13.53
C ARG A 85 -2.72 -14.57 -14.08
N THR A 86 -3.52 -13.74 -13.44
CA THR A 86 -3.59 -12.31 -13.75
C THR A 86 -3.14 -11.52 -12.52
N VAL A 87 -2.19 -10.60 -12.71
CA VAL A 87 -1.69 -9.70 -11.67
C VAL A 87 -1.94 -8.27 -12.14
N PHE A 88 -2.55 -7.48 -11.29
CA PHE A 88 -2.80 -6.05 -11.52
C PHE A 88 -2.58 -5.26 -10.22
N PRO A 89 -2.22 -3.97 -10.30
CA PRO A 89 -2.05 -3.12 -9.14
C PRO A 89 -3.35 -3.03 -8.32
N ALA A 90 -3.22 -2.93 -7.00
CA ALA A 90 -4.36 -2.59 -6.16
C ALA A 90 -4.83 -1.16 -6.48
N PRO A 91 -6.13 -0.83 -6.31
CA PRO A 91 -6.63 0.52 -6.54
C PRO A 91 -6.08 1.54 -5.55
N TRP A 92 -5.75 1.11 -4.34
CA TRP A 92 -5.14 1.94 -3.30
C TRP A 92 -4.30 1.11 -2.34
N ALA A 93 -3.38 1.78 -1.65
CA ALA A 93 -2.55 1.21 -0.60
C ALA A 93 -2.43 2.17 0.58
N VAL A 94 -2.56 1.64 1.79
CA VAL A 94 -2.35 2.37 3.04
C VAL A 94 -1.25 1.67 3.82
N VAL A 95 -0.24 2.43 4.23
CA VAL A 95 0.80 1.97 5.16
C VAL A 95 0.58 2.67 6.49
N ALA A 96 0.10 1.94 7.49
CA ALA A 96 -0.19 2.47 8.81
C ALA A 96 0.92 2.10 9.82
N PHE A 97 1.31 3.06 10.64
CA PHE A 97 2.33 2.89 11.66
C PHE A 97 2.03 3.78 12.88
N THR A 98 2.74 3.54 13.99
CA THR A 98 2.59 4.31 15.23
C THR A 98 3.73 5.32 15.40
N PRO A 99 3.56 6.41 16.20
CA PRO A 99 4.58 7.46 16.36
C PRO A 99 5.94 6.95 16.87
N GLU A 100 5.94 5.89 17.66
CA GLU A 100 7.16 5.26 18.17
C GLU A 100 7.90 4.40 17.14
N TYR A 101 7.30 4.16 15.99
CA TYR A 101 7.96 3.45 14.90
C TYR A 101 9.02 4.37 14.26
N THR A 102 10.25 3.92 14.15
CA THR A 102 11.38 4.74 13.67
C THR A 102 12.16 4.11 12.53
N ALA A 103 11.77 2.91 12.08
CA ALA A 103 12.54 2.15 11.11
C ALA A 103 12.24 2.61 9.65
N ALA A 104 12.87 3.71 9.22
CA ALA A 104 12.69 4.29 7.88
C ALA A 104 12.89 3.30 6.73
N ALA A 105 13.91 2.43 6.82
CA ALA A 105 14.17 1.42 5.78
C ALA A 105 13.03 0.40 5.64
N ARG A 106 12.38 0.00 6.74
CA ARG A 106 11.22 -0.90 6.71
C ARG A 106 9.98 -0.20 6.17
N LEU A 107 9.81 1.09 6.50
CA LEU A 107 8.74 1.91 5.93
C LEU A 107 8.88 1.98 4.41
N LEU A 108 10.09 2.24 3.90
CA LEU A 108 10.37 2.19 2.47
C LEU A 108 10.04 0.82 1.86
N GLY A 109 10.46 -0.27 2.52
CA GLY A 109 10.12 -1.63 2.07
C GLY A 109 8.62 -1.91 2.00
N ALA A 110 7.81 -1.22 2.80
CA ALA A 110 6.35 -1.32 2.76
C ALA A 110 5.69 -0.45 1.67
N VAL A 111 6.26 0.73 1.41
CA VAL A 111 5.69 1.71 0.46
C VAL A 111 6.16 1.48 -0.96
N MET A 112 7.45 1.15 -1.16
CA MET A 112 8.07 1.02 -2.47
C MET A 112 7.38 0.04 -3.42
N PRO A 113 6.91 -1.14 -2.98
CA PRO A 113 6.16 -2.05 -3.86
C PRO A 113 4.91 -1.40 -4.46
N ALA A 114 4.17 -0.59 -3.69
CA ALA A 114 3.00 0.12 -4.18
C ALA A 114 3.37 1.18 -5.23
N ILE A 115 4.43 1.94 -4.99
CA ILE A 115 4.95 2.94 -5.93
C ILE A 115 5.40 2.26 -7.23
N ILE A 116 6.19 1.21 -7.13
CA ILE A 116 6.79 0.51 -8.28
C ILE A 116 5.72 -0.14 -9.14
N THR A 117 4.70 -0.74 -8.53
CA THR A 117 3.57 -1.36 -9.25
C THR A 117 2.57 -0.34 -9.80
N GLY A 118 2.74 0.95 -9.51
CA GLY A 118 1.88 2.01 -10.02
C GLY A 118 0.51 2.05 -9.35
N VAL A 119 0.42 1.72 -8.06
CA VAL A 119 -0.81 1.93 -7.28
C VAL A 119 -1.16 3.42 -7.35
N PRO A 120 -2.37 3.78 -7.83
CA PRO A 120 -2.69 5.18 -8.10
C PRO A 120 -2.94 6.03 -6.85
N LEU A 121 -3.23 5.41 -5.72
CA LEU A 121 -3.55 6.09 -4.47
C LEU A 121 -2.80 5.42 -3.31
N ILE A 122 -1.81 6.13 -2.76
CA ILE A 122 -0.95 5.60 -1.69
C ILE A 122 -0.96 6.58 -0.53
N ALA A 123 -1.29 6.12 0.67
CA ALA A 123 -1.21 6.92 1.88
C ALA A 123 -0.30 6.29 2.93
N ALA A 124 0.40 7.14 3.67
CA ALA A 124 1.08 6.82 4.91
C ALA A 124 0.27 7.38 6.08
N VAL A 125 -0.08 6.55 7.04
CA VAL A 125 -0.94 6.92 8.17
C VAL A 125 -0.21 6.69 9.49
N CYS A 126 0.04 7.77 10.22
CA CYS A 126 0.51 7.69 11.60
C CYS A 126 -0.69 7.60 12.54
N VAL A 127 -0.82 6.48 13.23
CA VAL A 127 -1.95 6.23 14.12
C VAL A 127 -1.63 6.71 15.54
N GLY A 128 -2.39 7.70 16.00
CA GLY A 128 -2.29 8.21 17.37
C GLY A 128 -1.23 9.29 17.57
N GLY A 129 -0.71 9.91 16.51
CA GLY A 129 0.26 11.00 16.65
C GLY A 129 0.88 11.47 15.35
N ILE A 130 2.07 12.06 15.45
CA ILE A 130 2.86 12.58 14.33
C ILE A 130 4.02 11.62 14.06
N PRO A 131 4.35 11.35 12.78
CA PRO A 131 5.51 10.53 12.42
C PRO A 131 6.82 11.10 12.96
N SER A 132 7.76 10.23 13.27
CA SER A 132 9.12 10.65 13.62
C SER A 132 9.85 11.28 12.42
N GLU A 133 10.82 12.17 12.67
CA GLU A 133 11.58 12.85 11.61
C GLU A 133 12.19 11.89 10.57
N PRO A 134 12.81 10.74 10.94
CA PRO A 134 13.31 9.80 9.94
C PRO A 134 12.25 9.22 9.02
N LEU A 135 11.01 9.03 9.51
CA LEU A 135 9.91 8.52 8.70
C LEU A 135 9.39 9.59 7.76
N LEU A 136 9.21 10.84 8.23
CA LEU A 136 8.81 11.97 7.37
C LEU A 136 9.82 12.15 6.24
N THR A 137 11.13 12.17 6.56
CA THR A 137 12.19 12.26 5.56
C THR A 137 12.15 11.10 4.56
N ALA A 138 11.85 9.88 5.01
CA ALA A 138 11.75 8.72 4.12
C ALA A 138 10.55 8.81 3.19
N LEU A 139 9.40 9.26 3.67
CA LEU A 139 8.19 9.45 2.88
C LEU A 139 8.36 10.55 1.83
N ASP A 140 8.94 11.69 2.22
CA ASP A 140 9.28 12.79 1.32
C ASP A 140 10.21 12.32 0.19
N LEU A 141 11.32 11.66 0.52
CA LEU A 141 12.26 11.12 -0.46
C LEU A 141 11.69 10.00 -1.33
N ALA A 142 10.63 9.33 -0.89
CA ALA A 142 9.89 8.35 -1.67
C ALA A 142 8.80 8.98 -2.56
N GLY A 143 8.50 10.27 -2.38
CA GLY A 143 7.46 10.99 -3.12
C GLY A 143 6.05 10.67 -2.64
N ILE A 144 5.87 10.36 -1.36
CA ILE A 144 4.56 10.16 -0.74
C ILE A 144 4.06 11.50 -0.20
N GLU A 145 3.03 12.04 -0.83
CA GLU A 145 2.39 13.31 -0.49
C GLU A 145 1.22 13.13 0.49
N ASP A 146 0.54 11.97 0.44
CA ASP A 146 -0.61 11.66 1.27
C ASP A 146 -0.16 11.09 2.63
N ILE A 147 0.21 11.97 3.54
CA ILE A 147 0.64 11.62 4.90
C ILE A 147 -0.40 12.13 5.89
N PHE A 148 -1.01 11.24 6.66
CA PHE A 148 -2.11 11.56 7.56
C PHE A 148 -1.82 11.17 9.01
N SER A 149 -2.37 11.96 9.96
CA SER A 149 -2.41 11.61 11.37
C SER A 149 -3.85 11.26 11.76
N LEU A 150 -4.08 10.00 12.08
CA LEU A 150 -5.41 9.46 12.36
C LEU A 150 -5.44 8.75 13.73
N SER A 151 -6.62 8.67 14.32
CA SER A 151 -6.92 7.71 15.39
C SER A 151 -7.24 6.32 14.81
N ASP A 152 -7.28 5.30 15.65
CA ASP A 152 -7.69 3.94 15.26
C ASP A 152 -9.09 3.90 14.62
N VAL A 153 -10.01 4.72 15.14
CA VAL A 153 -11.38 4.82 14.63
C VAL A 153 -11.39 5.47 13.24
N GLU A 154 -10.61 6.53 13.06
CA GLU A 154 -10.51 7.23 11.77
C GLU A 154 -9.79 6.39 10.71
N LEU A 155 -8.76 5.62 11.09
CA LEU A 155 -8.16 4.64 10.18
C LEU A 155 -9.18 3.62 9.71
N SER A 156 -10.00 3.10 10.63
CA SER A 156 -11.06 2.16 10.26
C SER A 156 -12.09 2.76 9.31
N ALA A 157 -12.52 4.00 9.57
CA ALA A 157 -13.45 4.73 8.70
C ALA A 157 -12.83 4.97 7.30
N LEU A 158 -11.54 5.35 7.24
CA LEU A 158 -10.82 5.50 5.99
C LEU A 158 -10.89 4.22 5.14
N LEU A 159 -10.58 3.07 5.76
CA LEU A 159 -10.55 1.80 5.04
C LEU A 159 -11.93 1.33 4.58
N GLU A 160 -13.01 1.71 5.29
CA GLU A 160 -14.39 1.41 4.91
C GLU A 160 -14.89 2.32 3.77
N GLU A 161 -14.51 3.59 3.81
CA GLU A 161 -15.01 4.59 2.86
C GLU A 161 -14.18 4.67 1.57
N THR A 162 -12.92 4.19 1.59
CA THR A 162 -12.07 4.25 0.40
C THR A 162 -12.55 3.29 -0.68
N GLN A 163 -12.93 3.83 -1.83
CA GLN A 163 -13.43 3.11 -2.99
C GLN A 163 -12.58 3.48 -4.23
N PRO A 164 -12.56 2.67 -5.29
CA PRO A 164 -13.24 1.39 -5.47
C PRO A 164 -12.38 0.19 -5.07
N GLY A 165 -13.05 -0.88 -4.67
CA GLY A 165 -12.49 -2.24 -4.57
C GLY A 165 -11.53 -2.49 -3.41
N PRO A 166 -11.00 -3.70 -3.33
CA PRO A 166 -10.11 -4.11 -2.25
C PRO A 166 -8.71 -3.51 -2.48
N GLY A 167 -8.31 -2.60 -1.61
CA GLY A 167 -6.93 -2.10 -1.55
C GLY A 167 -5.99 -2.99 -0.76
N ARG A 168 -4.88 -2.40 -0.35
CA ARG A 168 -3.87 -3.06 0.50
C ARG A 168 -3.62 -2.22 1.74
N LEU A 169 -3.62 -2.88 2.89
CA LEU A 169 -3.19 -2.30 4.16
C LEU A 169 -1.93 -3.01 4.63
N VAL A 170 -0.90 -2.24 4.93
CA VAL A 170 0.33 -2.72 5.57
C VAL A 170 0.44 -2.07 6.95
N LEU A 171 0.61 -2.89 7.99
CA LEU A 171 0.73 -2.43 9.37
C LEU A 171 2.18 -2.56 9.84
N LEU A 172 2.79 -1.45 10.23
CA LEU A 172 4.13 -1.39 10.79
C LEU A 172 4.03 -0.90 12.24
N HIS A 173 4.03 -1.84 13.19
CA HIS A 173 3.85 -1.50 14.60
C HIS A 173 4.68 -2.38 15.53
N THR A 174 4.81 -1.95 16.76
CA THR A 174 5.50 -2.65 17.85
C THR A 174 4.54 -3.33 18.84
N GLY A 175 3.33 -3.67 18.39
CA GLY A 175 2.31 -4.37 19.19
C GLY A 175 1.20 -3.48 19.77
N ARG A 176 1.17 -2.19 19.44
CA ARG A 176 0.16 -1.24 19.99
C ARG A 176 -1.07 -1.01 19.11
N LEU A 177 -1.03 -1.39 17.83
CA LEU A 177 -2.21 -1.30 16.97
C LEU A 177 -3.17 -2.45 17.28
N ASP A 178 -4.45 -2.13 17.44
CA ASP A 178 -5.49 -3.14 17.65
C ASP A 178 -5.84 -3.84 16.33
N THR A 179 -4.99 -4.80 15.97
CA THR A 179 -5.16 -5.59 14.74
C THR A 179 -6.43 -6.43 14.77
N LEU A 180 -6.95 -6.77 15.96
CA LEU A 180 -8.19 -7.56 16.11
C LEU A 180 -9.41 -6.80 15.58
N ARG A 181 -9.47 -5.47 15.78
CA ARG A 181 -10.54 -4.64 15.23
C ARG A 181 -10.52 -4.60 13.71
N LEU A 182 -9.33 -4.54 13.11
CA LEU A 182 -9.16 -4.55 11.67
C LEU A 182 -9.49 -5.91 11.07
N GLN A 183 -9.12 -7.01 11.74
CA GLN A 183 -9.45 -8.38 11.33
C GLN A 183 -10.96 -8.67 11.42
N ALA A 184 -11.63 -8.19 12.49
CA ALA A 184 -13.08 -8.35 12.67
C ALA A 184 -13.92 -7.71 11.56
N ARG A 185 -13.33 -6.79 10.78
CA ARG A 185 -13.96 -6.11 9.62
C ARG A 185 -13.66 -6.78 8.27
N GLY A 186 -13.12 -8.00 8.28
CA GLY A 186 -12.82 -8.74 7.07
C GLY A 186 -11.58 -8.28 6.32
N LEU A 187 -10.79 -7.38 6.91
CA LEU A 187 -9.48 -7.01 6.39
C LEU A 187 -8.49 -8.14 6.68
N HIS A 188 -7.88 -8.69 5.64
CA HIS A 188 -6.83 -9.68 5.81
C HIS A 188 -5.55 -8.99 6.29
N VAL A 189 -5.26 -9.14 7.57
CA VAL A 189 -4.00 -8.70 8.18
C VAL A 189 -3.06 -9.90 8.16
N PRO A 190 -1.93 -9.84 7.44
CA PRO A 190 -0.97 -10.93 7.38
C PRO A 190 -0.28 -11.15 8.72
#